data_e688bf30865634e0734bb4a0492291bf
#
_entry.id   e688bf30865634e0734bb4a0492291bf
#
_cell.length_a   1.000
_cell.length_b   1.000
_cell.length_c   1.000
_cell.angle_alpha   90.00
_cell.angle_beta   90.00
_cell.angle_gamma   90.00
#
_symmetry.space_group_name_H-M   'P 1'
#
loop_
_entity.id
_entity.type
_entity.pdbx_description
1 polymer ?
#
loop_
_entity_poly.entity_id
_entity_poly.type
_entity_poly.pdbx_seq_one_letter_code
_entity_poly.pdbx_strand_id
1 'polypeptide(L)'
;MPWLEEGIDVSALQRFNIKYDNAAQAIIIPNFDYDGNLIGLRGRYFKPEDVKKGKYRPIFDYNTHTLYNHPTGRTFYGIYENHKNIERKKICVIFEGEKSVLTYETIYGSSNNIALATLGQNITKDHIQYLLKMKVTNIILAYDTDYEDYKQLQEVEKIYIEKAKILAPYFNVSILMDYDFLLPYKSSPIEGGKEIFEKILQDRRII
;
A
#
# COMPACT_ATOMS: atom_id res chain seq x y z
N MET A 1 -19.09 8.01 2.21
CA MET A 1 -17.96 7.21 2.70
C MET A 1 -16.67 7.95 2.31
N PRO A 2 -15.79 8.30 3.25
CA PRO A 2 -14.66 9.21 2.98
C PRO A 2 -13.81 8.87 1.75
N TRP A 3 -13.46 7.62 1.53
CA TRP A 3 -12.63 7.26 0.38
C TRP A 3 -13.30 7.46 -0.99
N LEU A 4 -14.64 7.43 -1.05
CA LEU A 4 -15.37 7.84 -2.27
C LEU A 4 -15.26 9.34 -2.52
N GLU A 5 -15.34 10.13 -1.46
CA GLU A 5 -15.18 11.58 -1.50
C GLU A 5 -13.73 11.98 -1.86
N GLU A 6 -12.76 11.13 -1.51
CA GLU A 6 -11.36 11.24 -1.89
C GLU A 6 -11.04 10.69 -3.31
N GLY A 7 -12.08 10.26 -4.06
CA GLY A 7 -11.95 9.86 -5.47
C GLY A 7 -11.62 8.39 -5.74
N ILE A 8 -11.74 7.51 -4.75
CA ILE A 8 -11.59 6.06 -4.99
C ILE A 8 -12.88 5.51 -5.60
N ASP A 9 -12.77 4.77 -6.71
CA ASP A 9 -13.89 4.20 -7.42
C ASP A 9 -14.65 3.14 -6.62
N VAL A 10 -15.97 3.10 -6.80
CA VAL A 10 -16.85 2.07 -6.20
C VAL A 10 -16.40 0.67 -6.60
N SER A 11 -15.99 0.47 -7.84
CA SER A 11 -15.51 -0.83 -8.35
C SER A 11 -14.26 -1.31 -7.61
N ALA A 12 -13.32 -0.41 -7.30
CA ALA A 12 -12.14 -0.72 -6.50
C ALA A 12 -12.53 -1.13 -5.08
N LEU A 13 -13.42 -0.35 -4.44
CA LEU A 13 -13.92 -0.68 -3.10
C LEU A 13 -14.63 -2.04 -3.06
N GLN A 14 -15.44 -2.35 -4.06
CA GLN A 14 -16.14 -3.63 -4.17
C GLN A 14 -15.18 -4.80 -4.36
N ARG A 15 -14.19 -4.67 -5.24
CA ARG A 15 -13.22 -5.72 -5.52
C ARG A 15 -12.37 -6.08 -4.30
N PHE A 16 -12.00 -5.08 -3.50
CA PHE A 16 -11.24 -5.25 -2.26
C PHE A 16 -12.14 -5.49 -1.03
N ASN A 17 -13.45 -5.72 -1.23
CA ASN A 17 -14.44 -5.97 -0.18
C ASN A 17 -14.48 -4.89 0.92
N ILE A 18 -14.15 -3.65 0.59
CA ILE A 18 -14.17 -2.53 1.52
C ILE A 18 -15.61 -2.26 1.96
N LYS A 19 -15.81 -2.08 3.26
CA LYS A 19 -17.10 -1.75 3.86
C LYS A 19 -17.00 -0.47 4.67
N TYR A 20 -18.15 0.09 5.03
CA TYR A 20 -18.21 1.25 5.92
C TYR A 20 -19.17 0.99 7.05
N ASP A 21 -18.69 1.15 8.27
CA ASP A 21 -19.50 1.12 9.49
C ASP A 21 -19.91 2.55 9.84
N ASN A 22 -21.20 2.87 9.64
CA ASN A 22 -21.75 4.19 9.94
C ASN A 22 -21.75 4.50 11.43
N ALA A 23 -21.94 3.50 12.29
CA ALA A 23 -21.97 3.70 13.73
C ALA A 23 -20.59 4.00 14.30
N ALA A 24 -19.60 3.24 13.88
CA ALA A 24 -18.20 3.45 14.23
C ALA A 24 -17.56 4.62 13.45
N GLN A 25 -18.16 5.08 12.34
CA GLN A 25 -17.54 5.97 11.36
C GLN A 25 -16.15 5.45 10.97
N ALA A 26 -16.12 4.20 10.50
CA ALA A 26 -14.88 3.54 10.15
C ALA A 26 -15.01 2.81 8.81
N ILE A 27 -13.97 2.86 8.01
CA ILE A 27 -13.80 2.00 6.85
C ILE A 27 -13.26 0.66 7.35
N ILE A 28 -13.91 -0.43 6.95
CA ILE A 28 -13.51 -1.80 7.26
C ILE A 28 -12.72 -2.35 6.10
N ILE A 29 -11.49 -2.76 6.36
CA ILE A 29 -10.52 -3.19 5.38
C ILE A 29 -10.18 -4.66 5.65
N PRO A 30 -10.72 -5.61 4.88
CA PRO A 30 -10.34 -7.00 4.99
C PRO A 30 -8.94 -7.22 4.39
N ASN A 31 -8.18 -8.10 5.01
CA ASN A 31 -6.88 -8.52 4.53
C ASN A 31 -6.95 -10.01 4.18
N PHE A 32 -6.53 -10.36 2.98
CA PHE A 32 -6.52 -11.72 2.48
C PHE A 32 -5.09 -12.20 2.26
N ASP A 33 -4.86 -13.50 2.46
CA ASP A 33 -3.62 -14.14 2.05
C ASP A 33 -3.60 -14.38 0.52
N TYR A 34 -2.50 -14.96 0.03
CA TYR A 34 -2.33 -15.26 -1.39
C TYR A 34 -3.44 -16.17 -1.97
N ASP A 35 -4.00 -17.06 -1.16
CA ASP A 35 -5.00 -18.06 -1.57
C ASP A 35 -6.45 -17.56 -1.37
N GLY A 36 -6.63 -16.34 -0.84
CA GLY A 36 -7.93 -15.68 -0.64
C GLY A 36 -8.58 -15.98 0.71
N ASN A 37 -7.85 -16.51 1.68
CA ASN A 37 -8.37 -16.69 3.01
C ASN A 37 -8.33 -15.35 3.75
N LEU A 38 -9.41 -15.01 4.46
CA LEU A 38 -9.45 -13.83 5.32
C LEU A 38 -8.51 -14.05 6.52
N ILE A 39 -7.48 -13.20 6.64
CA ILE A 39 -6.46 -13.30 7.70
C ILE A 39 -6.52 -12.17 8.70
N GLY A 40 -7.30 -11.13 8.46
CA GLY A 40 -7.51 -10.03 9.38
C GLY A 40 -8.46 -8.96 8.86
N LEU A 41 -8.92 -8.12 9.79
CA LEU A 41 -9.74 -6.95 9.50
C LEU A 41 -9.11 -5.72 10.17
N ARG A 42 -8.91 -4.65 9.39
CA ARG A 42 -8.46 -3.36 9.92
C ARG A 42 -9.58 -2.32 9.79
N GLY A 43 -9.69 -1.47 10.77
CA GLY A 43 -10.56 -0.31 10.74
C GLY A 43 -9.75 0.96 10.50
N ARG A 44 -10.13 1.78 9.52
CA ARG A 44 -9.67 3.17 9.37
C ARG A 44 -10.72 4.07 10.01
N TYR A 45 -10.40 4.60 11.17
CA TYR A 45 -11.32 5.38 12.00
C TYR A 45 -11.25 6.87 11.69
N PHE A 46 -12.40 7.56 11.77
CA PHE A 46 -12.53 8.99 11.49
C PHE A 46 -12.98 9.81 12.69
N LYS A 47 -13.62 9.21 13.71
CA LYS A 47 -13.97 9.92 14.95
C LYS A 47 -12.71 10.39 15.68
N PRO A 48 -12.64 11.66 16.16
CA PRO A 48 -11.44 12.21 16.80
C PRO A 48 -10.94 11.37 18.00
N GLU A 49 -11.87 10.84 18.81
CA GLU A 49 -11.56 9.98 19.97
C GLU A 49 -10.95 8.64 19.57
N ASP A 50 -11.33 8.11 18.41
CA ASP A 50 -10.79 6.85 17.89
C ASP A 50 -9.46 7.06 17.17
N VAL A 51 -9.31 8.16 16.45
CA VAL A 51 -8.03 8.52 15.81
C VAL A 51 -6.90 8.68 16.83
N LYS A 52 -7.21 9.20 18.04
CA LYS A 52 -6.24 9.29 19.15
C LYS A 52 -5.74 7.92 19.64
N LYS A 53 -6.56 6.87 19.50
CA LYS A 53 -6.19 5.49 19.86
C LYS A 53 -5.46 4.76 18.73
N GLY A 54 -5.33 5.39 17.58
CA GLY A 54 -4.71 4.86 16.37
C GLY A 54 -5.65 4.95 15.17
N LYS A 55 -5.21 5.66 14.14
CA LYS A 55 -5.94 5.90 12.89
C LYS A 55 -6.35 4.59 12.19
N TYR A 56 -5.44 3.60 12.21
CA TYR A 56 -5.66 2.25 11.70
C TYR A 56 -5.46 1.25 12.84
N ARG A 57 -6.44 0.38 13.06
CA ARG A 57 -6.40 -0.62 14.13
C ARG A 57 -7.07 -1.93 13.68
N PRO A 58 -6.66 -3.08 14.21
CA PRO A 58 -7.44 -4.32 14.09
C PRO A 58 -8.86 -4.12 14.62
N ILE A 59 -9.82 -4.79 14.01
CA ILE A 59 -11.21 -4.77 14.45
C ILE A 59 -11.41 -5.79 15.57
N PHE A 60 -12.08 -5.37 16.63
CA PHE A 60 -12.56 -6.26 17.69
C PHE A 60 -14.06 -6.47 17.54
N ASP A 61 -14.48 -7.71 17.40
CA ASP A 61 -15.88 -8.12 17.40
C ASP A 61 -16.32 -8.43 18.84
N TYR A 62 -17.18 -7.58 19.37
CA TYR A 62 -17.71 -7.70 20.74
C TYR A 62 -18.67 -8.89 20.90
N ASN A 63 -19.32 -9.37 19.83
CA ASN A 63 -20.24 -10.50 19.92
C ASN A 63 -19.52 -11.83 20.05
N THR A 64 -18.41 -11.98 19.31
CA THR A 64 -17.60 -13.21 19.30
C THR A 64 -16.36 -13.11 20.17
N HIS A 65 -16.11 -11.96 20.81
CA HIS A 65 -14.89 -11.65 21.56
C HIS A 65 -13.60 -11.89 20.74
N THR A 66 -13.66 -11.66 19.43
CA THR A 66 -12.54 -11.94 18.51
C THR A 66 -11.84 -10.65 18.09
N LEU A 67 -10.52 -10.60 18.23
CA LEU A 67 -9.65 -9.59 17.64
C LEU A 67 -9.15 -10.07 16.29
N TYR A 68 -9.61 -9.43 15.21
CA TYR A 68 -9.20 -9.74 13.82
C TYR A 68 -7.85 -9.12 13.48
N ASN A 69 -6.82 -9.54 14.19
CA ASN A 69 -5.46 -9.08 13.95
C ASN A 69 -4.68 -10.08 13.09
N HIS A 70 -3.85 -9.56 12.18
CA HIS A 70 -2.92 -10.39 11.43
C HIS A 70 -1.52 -9.77 11.48
N PRO A 71 -0.47 -10.57 11.39
CA PRO A 71 0.89 -10.07 11.34
C PRO A 71 1.16 -9.44 9.97
N THR A 72 1.21 -8.11 9.92
CA THR A 72 1.40 -7.32 8.69
C THR A 72 2.67 -7.69 7.91
N GLY A 73 3.72 -8.12 8.62
CA GLY A 73 4.97 -8.55 8.00
C GLY A 73 4.94 -9.91 7.32
N ARG A 74 3.82 -10.65 7.33
CA ARG A 74 3.73 -12.00 6.72
C ARG A 74 3.15 -12.01 5.33
N THR A 75 2.46 -10.95 4.90
CA THR A 75 1.87 -10.86 3.57
C THR A 75 1.74 -9.41 3.14
N PHE A 76 1.44 -9.18 1.87
CA PHE A 76 1.09 -7.87 1.35
C PHE A 76 -0.42 -7.68 1.31
N TYR A 77 -0.88 -6.47 1.60
CA TYR A 77 -2.23 -6.06 1.21
C TYR A 77 -2.34 -6.00 -0.32
N GLY A 78 -3.45 -6.48 -0.85
CA GLY A 78 -3.70 -6.53 -2.29
C GLY A 78 -3.07 -7.74 -3.00
N ILE A 79 -2.42 -8.65 -2.27
CA ILE A 79 -1.77 -9.82 -2.90
C ILE A 79 -2.79 -10.76 -3.53
N TYR A 80 -3.91 -11.04 -2.87
CA TYR A 80 -4.97 -11.89 -3.41
C TYR A 80 -5.57 -11.30 -4.69
N GLU A 81 -5.88 -10.02 -4.67
CA GLU A 81 -6.51 -9.35 -5.79
C GLU A 81 -5.56 -9.19 -6.99
N ASN A 82 -4.27 -8.99 -6.75
CA ASN A 82 -3.34 -8.50 -7.77
C ASN A 82 -2.28 -9.53 -8.23
N HIS A 83 -2.10 -10.67 -7.52
CA HIS A 83 -1.02 -11.62 -7.83
C HIS A 83 -1.00 -12.06 -9.30
N LYS A 84 -2.16 -12.34 -9.92
CA LYS A 84 -2.23 -12.77 -11.34
C LYS A 84 -1.72 -11.71 -12.31
N ASN A 85 -2.00 -10.43 -12.03
CA ASN A 85 -1.48 -9.33 -12.84
C ASN A 85 0.03 -9.19 -12.67
N ILE A 86 0.50 -9.30 -11.43
CA ILE A 86 1.93 -9.23 -11.07
C ILE A 86 2.70 -10.36 -11.71
N GLU A 87 2.21 -11.60 -11.62
CA GLU A 87 2.80 -12.78 -12.25
C GLU A 87 2.90 -12.64 -13.78
N ARG A 88 1.86 -12.12 -14.42
CA ARG A 88 1.84 -11.87 -15.85
C ARG A 88 2.82 -10.81 -16.28
N LYS A 89 2.87 -9.69 -15.54
CA LYS A 89 3.71 -8.52 -15.87
C LYS A 89 5.12 -8.61 -15.29
N LYS A 90 5.35 -9.47 -14.30
CA LYS A 90 6.61 -9.67 -13.58
C LYS A 90 7.14 -8.40 -12.92
N ILE A 91 6.26 -7.46 -12.61
CA ILE A 91 6.56 -6.19 -11.96
C ILE A 91 5.49 -5.89 -10.91
N CYS A 92 5.88 -5.30 -9.80
CA CYS A 92 4.96 -4.74 -8.82
C CYS A 92 5.40 -3.36 -8.33
N VAL A 93 4.41 -2.59 -7.88
CA VAL A 93 4.60 -1.34 -7.14
C VAL A 93 4.23 -1.61 -5.68
N ILE A 94 5.12 -1.29 -4.75
CA ILE A 94 4.93 -1.53 -3.33
C ILE A 94 4.76 -0.18 -2.62
N PHE A 95 3.58 0.03 -2.07
CA PHE A 95 3.19 1.20 -1.28
C PHE A 95 3.29 0.91 0.23
N GLU A 96 3.11 1.95 1.04
CA GLU A 96 3.05 1.81 2.49
C GLU A 96 1.67 1.35 2.97
N GLY A 97 0.58 1.94 2.46
CA GLY A 97 -0.78 1.77 2.95
C GLY A 97 -1.80 1.23 1.94
N GLU A 98 -2.92 0.75 2.46
CA GLU A 98 -4.00 0.12 1.70
C GLU A 98 -4.65 1.08 0.71
N LYS A 99 -4.83 2.35 1.10
CA LYS A 99 -5.47 3.38 0.27
C LYS A 99 -4.77 3.53 -1.07
N SER A 100 -3.43 3.49 -1.07
CA SER A 100 -2.62 3.63 -2.29
C SER A 100 -2.86 2.50 -3.28
N VAL A 101 -3.09 1.27 -2.81
CA VAL A 101 -3.43 0.12 -3.66
C VAL A 101 -4.79 0.32 -4.35
N LEU A 102 -5.77 0.86 -3.63
CA LEU A 102 -7.10 1.18 -4.18
C LEU A 102 -7.06 2.38 -5.13
N THR A 103 -6.26 3.41 -4.81
CA THR A 103 -6.04 4.56 -5.70
C THR A 103 -5.37 4.11 -7.00
N TYR A 104 -4.39 3.20 -6.92
CA TYR A 104 -3.77 2.62 -8.10
C TYR A 104 -4.78 1.85 -8.97
N GLU A 105 -5.68 1.07 -8.34
CA GLU A 105 -6.78 0.40 -9.04
C GLU A 105 -7.70 1.38 -9.76
N THR A 106 -8.09 2.45 -9.07
CA THR A 106 -8.96 3.51 -9.63
C THR A 106 -8.34 4.15 -10.87
N ILE A 107 -7.01 4.39 -10.86
CA ILE A 107 -6.31 5.06 -11.96
C ILE A 107 -6.03 4.12 -13.13
N TYR A 108 -5.62 2.87 -12.87
CA TYR A 108 -5.12 1.96 -13.91
C TYR A 108 -6.08 0.81 -14.25
N GLY A 109 -7.14 0.63 -13.46
CA GLY A 109 -8.13 -0.44 -13.60
C GLY A 109 -7.65 -1.79 -13.08
N SER A 110 -8.61 -2.66 -12.77
CA SER A 110 -8.38 -3.96 -12.13
C SER A 110 -7.45 -4.90 -12.92
N SER A 111 -7.52 -4.87 -14.25
CA SER A 111 -6.67 -5.70 -15.12
C SER A 111 -5.20 -5.26 -15.16
N ASN A 112 -4.91 -4.04 -14.72
CA ASN A 112 -3.59 -3.45 -14.71
C ASN A 112 -3.03 -3.21 -13.31
N ASN A 113 -3.83 -3.46 -12.27
CA ASN A 113 -3.37 -3.26 -10.90
C ASN A 113 -2.25 -4.25 -10.56
N ILE A 114 -1.07 -3.69 -10.27
CA ILE A 114 0.14 -4.41 -9.83
C ILE A 114 0.60 -3.88 -8.48
N ALA A 115 -0.26 -3.16 -7.77
CA ALA A 115 0.04 -2.54 -6.50
C ALA A 115 -0.08 -3.53 -5.35
N LEU A 116 0.83 -3.42 -4.41
CA LEU A 116 0.85 -4.12 -3.12
C LEU A 116 1.11 -3.10 -2.02
N ALA A 117 0.75 -3.42 -0.76
CA ALA A 117 1.18 -2.60 0.37
C ALA A 117 1.76 -3.46 1.51
N THR A 118 2.79 -2.92 2.16
CA THR A 118 3.47 -3.55 3.31
C THR A 118 2.79 -3.26 4.65
N LEU A 119 1.85 -2.31 4.68
CA LEU A 119 1.16 -1.83 5.90
C LEU A 119 2.14 -1.28 6.94
N GLY A 120 3.11 -0.54 6.47
CA GLY A 120 4.26 0.06 7.12
C GLY A 120 5.46 -0.03 6.18
N GLN A 121 6.64 0.33 6.66
CA GLN A 121 7.82 0.41 5.78
C GLN A 121 8.77 -0.80 5.88
N ASN A 122 8.36 -1.89 6.51
CA ASN A 122 9.25 -3.04 6.74
C ASN A 122 9.08 -4.11 5.65
N ILE A 123 10.19 -4.47 5.01
CA ILE A 123 10.28 -5.62 4.11
C ILE A 123 10.79 -6.82 4.92
N THR A 124 10.09 -7.93 4.84
CA THR A 124 10.41 -9.16 5.57
C THR A 124 10.81 -10.30 4.63
N LYS A 125 11.30 -11.40 5.19
CA LYS A 125 11.59 -12.62 4.43
C LYS A 125 10.33 -13.22 3.79
N ASP A 126 9.20 -13.14 4.47
CA ASP A 126 7.92 -13.65 3.95
C ASP A 126 7.49 -12.82 2.72
N HIS A 127 7.66 -11.50 2.76
CA HIS A 127 7.44 -10.64 1.60
C HIS A 127 8.30 -11.06 0.40
N ILE A 128 9.60 -11.32 0.62
CA ILE A 128 10.50 -11.77 -0.45
C ILE A 128 10.04 -13.11 -1.02
N GLN A 129 9.62 -14.06 -0.18
CA GLN A 129 9.12 -15.36 -0.64
C GLN A 129 7.89 -15.23 -1.54
N TYR A 130 6.94 -14.35 -1.20
CA TYR A 130 5.78 -14.09 -2.06
C TYR A 130 6.17 -13.46 -3.40
N LEU A 131 7.10 -12.49 -3.40
CA LEU A 131 7.60 -11.90 -4.64
C LEU A 131 8.28 -12.92 -5.54
N LEU A 132 9.07 -13.83 -4.97
CA LEU A 132 9.68 -14.95 -5.71
C LEU A 132 8.63 -15.94 -6.21
N LYS A 133 7.63 -16.29 -5.39
CA LYS A 133 6.50 -17.16 -5.78
C LYS A 133 5.76 -16.58 -6.99
N MET A 134 5.53 -15.28 -7.02
CA MET A 134 4.91 -14.54 -8.14
C MET A 134 5.87 -14.32 -9.33
N LYS A 135 7.12 -14.80 -9.26
CA LYS A 135 8.14 -14.63 -10.30
C LYS A 135 8.37 -13.17 -10.70
N VAL A 136 8.27 -12.27 -9.73
CA VAL A 136 8.59 -10.84 -9.92
C VAL A 136 10.04 -10.70 -10.34
N THR A 137 10.32 -9.80 -11.28
CA THR A 137 11.68 -9.43 -11.68
C THR A 137 12.00 -7.98 -11.37
N ASN A 138 10.99 -7.12 -11.37
CA ASN A 138 11.15 -5.68 -11.15
C ASN A 138 10.24 -5.21 -10.02
N ILE A 139 10.79 -4.41 -9.12
CA ILE A 139 10.08 -3.83 -7.99
C ILE A 139 10.24 -2.31 -8.00
N ILE A 140 9.14 -1.61 -7.77
CA ILE A 140 9.11 -0.17 -7.57
C ILE A 140 8.64 0.07 -6.14
N LEU A 141 9.51 0.59 -5.26
CA LEU A 141 9.14 1.04 -3.93
C LEU A 141 8.59 2.46 -4.04
N ALA A 142 7.34 2.65 -3.65
CA ALA A 142 6.59 3.90 -3.74
C ALA A 142 6.05 4.29 -2.34
N TYR A 143 6.96 4.46 -1.38
CA TYR A 143 6.61 4.85 -0.02
C TYR A 143 6.25 6.33 0.07
N ASP A 144 5.61 6.72 1.18
CA ASP A 144 5.08 8.07 1.37
C ASP A 144 6.20 9.14 1.44
N THR A 145 5.86 10.38 1.06
CA THR A 145 6.78 11.52 1.08
C THR A 145 6.96 12.07 2.52
N ASP A 146 7.80 11.38 3.30
CA ASP A 146 8.10 11.76 4.69
C ASP A 146 9.15 12.90 4.77
N TYR A 147 9.04 13.90 3.87
CA TYR A 147 9.97 15.04 3.78
C TYR A 147 9.29 16.29 3.25
N GLU A 148 9.72 17.46 3.72
CA GLU A 148 9.21 18.79 3.34
C GLU A 148 10.32 19.68 2.74
N ASP A 149 11.58 19.28 2.85
CA ASP A 149 12.72 19.98 2.30
C ASP A 149 13.81 19.05 1.78
N TYR A 150 14.80 19.59 1.07
CA TYR A 150 15.89 18.81 0.47
C TYR A 150 16.75 18.06 1.50
N LYS A 151 16.90 18.57 2.70
CA LYS A 151 17.69 17.90 3.73
C LYS A 151 16.97 16.64 4.21
N GLN A 152 15.69 16.76 4.52
CA GLN A 152 14.83 15.62 4.90
C GLN A 152 14.71 14.62 3.75
N LEU A 153 14.55 15.10 2.51
CA LEU A 153 14.53 14.24 1.31
C LEU A 153 15.78 13.37 1.23
N GLN A 154 16.97 13.94 1.39
CA GLN A 154 18.22 13.18 1.37
C GLN A 154 18.32 12.16 2.50
N GLU A 155 17.78 12.45 3.68
CA GLU A 155 17.74 11.54 4.82
C GLU A 155 16.78 10.37 4.56
N VAL A 156 15.57 10.66 4.08
CA VAL A 156 14.55 9.66 3.73
C VAL A 156 15.00 8.80 2.53
N GLU A 157 15.61 9.41 1.53
CA GLU A 157 16.16 8.69 0.38
C GLU A 157 17.18 7.62 0.81
N LYS A 158 18.09 7.94 1.73
CA LYS A 158 19.03 6.97 2.30
C LYS A 158 18.31 5.80 2.95
N ILE A 159 17.25 6.08 3.72
CA ILE A 159 16.43 5.04 4.37
C ILE A 159 15.78 4.14 3.31
N TYR A 160 15.22 4.71 2.25
CA TYR A 160 14.56 3.93 1.19
C TYR A 160 15.56 3.13 0.36
N ILE A 161 16.77 3.65 0.13
CA ILE A 161 17.86 2.90 -0.48
C ILE A 161 18.23 1.67 0.37
N GLU A 162 18.37 1.82 1.69
CA GLU A 162 18.68 0.68 2.57
C GLU A 162 17.56 -0.39 2.54
N LYS A 163 16.30 0.02 2.46
CA LYS A 163 15.18 -0.92 2.28
C LYS A 163 15.24 -1.60 0.90
N ALA A 164 15.55 -0.86 -0.14
CA ALA A 164 15.69 -1.40 -1.49
C ALA A 164 16.85 -2.40 -1.60
N LYS A 165 17.95 -2.18 -0.89
CA LYS A 165 19.10 -3.11 -0.81
C LYS A 165 18.73 -4.48 -0.23
N ILE A 166 17.69 -4.60 0.59
CA ILE A 166 17.19 -5.89 1.08
C ILE A 166 16.60 -6.73 -0.07
N LEU A 167 16.03 -6.07 -1.06
CA LEU A 167 15.38 -6.70 -2.23
C LEU A 167 16.34 -6.87 -3.41
N ALA A 168 17.34 -6.01 -3.56
CA ALA A 168 18.25 -5.96 -4.69
C ALA A 168 19.02 -7.27 -4.97
N PRO A 169 19.34 -8.15 -4.00
CA PRO A 169 19.91 -9.46 -4.29
C PRO A 169 19.03 -10.40 -5.11
N TYR A 170 17.73 -10.12 -5.17
CA TYR A 170 16.73 -11.00 -5.80
C TYR A 170 16.02 -10.36 -6.98
N PHE A 171 15.95 -9.02 -7.04
CA PHE A 171 15.11 -8.28 -7.97
C PHE A 171 15.81 -7.04 -8.51
N ASN A 172 15.40 -6.55 -9.67
CA ASN A 172 15.71 -5.19 -10.10
C ASN A 172 14.83 -4.22 -9.30
N VAL A 173 15.43 -3.35 -8.52
CA VAL A 173 14.69 -2.47 -7.61
C VAL A 173 14.87 -1.02 -8.01
N SER A 174 13.78 -0.26 -7.95
CA SER A 174 13.82 1.20 -8.02
C SER A 174 13.00 1.80 -6.89
N ILE A 175 13.33 3.02 -6.50
CA ILE A 175 12.58 3.82 -5.52
C ILE A 175 11.97 5.04 -6.19
N LEU A 176 10.78 5.44 -5.75
CA LEU A 176 10.16 6.70 -6.13
C LEU A 176 10.49 7.76 -5.09
N MET A 177 11.00 8.89 -5.57
CA MET A 177 11.23 10.08 -4.76
C MET A 177 10.65 11.28 -5.49
N ASP A 178 9.91 12.11 -4.79
CA ASP A 178 9.39 13.37 -5.33
C ASP A 178 10.44 14.47 -5.18
N TYR A 179 11.38 14.53 -6.13
CA TYR A 179 12.47 15.52 -6.13
C TYR A 179 11.99 16.95 -6.42
N ASP A 180 10.82 17.11 -7.03
CA ASP A 180 10.24 18.40 -7.40
C ASP A 180 9.22 18.92 -6.37
N PHE A 181 8.99 18.21 -5.26
CA PHE A 181 8.04 18.56 -4.21
C PHE A 181 6.63 18.83 -4.75
N LEU A 182 6.15 17.95 -5.64
CA LEU A 182 4.83 18.02 -6.25
C LEU A 182 3.71 17.56 -5.31
N LEU A 183 4.08 16.79 -4.29
CA LEU A 183 3.17 16.15 -3.34
C LEU A 183 3.24 16.82 -1.97
N PRO A 184 2.11 16.88 -1.25
CA PRO A 184 2.12 17.25 0.16
C PRO A 184 2.92 16.27 1.02
N TYR A 185 3.40 16.74 2.17
CA TYR A 185 4.02 15.91 3.20
C TYR A 185 3.13 14.73 3.61
N LYS A 186 3.72 13.54 3.74
CA LYS A 186 3.02 12.28 4.05
C LYS A 186 1.97 11.84 3.03
N SER A 187 2.15 12.21 1.79
CA SER A 187 1.33 11.69 0.69
C SER A 187 2.00 10.50 0.03
N SER A 188 1.20 9.53 -0.35
CA SER A 188 1.67 8.48 -1.24
C SER A 188 1.87 9.02 -2.66
N PRO A 189 2.89 8.58 -3.41
CA PRO A 189 3.13 9.06 -4.77
C PRO A 189 1.92 8.97 -5.71
N ILE A 190 1.05 7.99 -5.51
CA ILE A 190 -0.16 7.79 -6.33
C ILE A 190 -1.29 8.77 -5.99
N GLU A 191 -1.28 9.40 -4.81
CA GLU A 191 -2.31 10.36 -4.39
C GLU A 191 -2.26 11.68 -5.15
N GLY A 192 -1.15 12.00 -5.82
CA GLY A 192 -1.04 13.11 -6.75
C GLY A 192 -1.80 12.93 -8.07
N GLY A 193 -2.40 11.76 -8.27
CA GLY A 193 -3.08 11.40 -9.51
C GLY A 193 -2.10 10.88 -10.58
N LYS A 194 -2.67 10.51 -11.73
CA LYS A 194 -1.94 9.80 -12.78
C LYS A 194 -0.72 10.56 -13.29
N GLU A 195 -0.89 11.83 -13.63
CA GLU A 195 0.15 12.65 -14.26
C GLU A 195 1.37 12.85 -13.35
N ILE A 196 1.13 13.17 -12.06
CA ILE A 196 2.19 13.35 -11.08
C ILE A 196 2.88 12.02 -10.80
N PHE A 197 2.11 10.94 -10.62
CA PHE A 197 2.68 9.61 -10.41
C PHE A 197 3.57 9.16 -11.56
N GLU A 198 3.13 9.33 -12.82
CA GLU A 198 3.91 8.97 -14.00
C GLU A 198 5.17 9.83 -14.13
N LYS A 199 5.12 11.12 -13.77
CA LYS A 199 6.30 11.98 -13.73
C LYS A 199 7.32 11.47 -12.70
N ILE A 200 6.90 11.24 -11.45
CA ILE A 200 7.79 10.69 -10.40
C ILE A 200 8.33 9.31 -10.82
N LEU A 201 7.53 8.49 -11.49
CA LEU A 201 7.95 7.18 -11.99
C LEU A 201 9.01 7.27 -13.08
N GLN A 202 8.99 8.30 -13.95
CA GLN A 202 10.03 8.53 -14.95
C GLN A 202 11.38 8.87 -14.30
N ASP A 203 11.36 9.64 -13.22
CA ASP A 203 12.54 10.09 -12.48
C ASP A 203 12.98 9.11 -11.38
N ARG A 204 12.42 7.89 -11.37
CA ARG A 204 12.74 6.88 -10.35
C ARG A 204 14.21 6.55 -10.28
N ARG A 205 14.72 6.40 -9.07
CA ARG A 205 16.09 5.99 -8.83
C ARG A 205 16.24 4.46 -8.89
N ILE A 206 17.13 3.98 -9.75
CA ILE A 206 17.49 2.55 -9.84
C ILE A 206 18.55 2.24 -8.78
N ILE A 207 18.42 1.08 -8.11
CA ILE A 207 19.30 0.63 -7.03
C ILE A 207 20.14 -0.56 -7.51
#